data_4e78352c5baf4eaccc9328203296d871
#
_entry.id   4e78352c5baf4eaccc9328203296d871
#
_cell.length_a   1.000
_cell.length_b   1.000
_cell.length_c   1.000
_cell.angle_alpha   90.00
_cell.angle_beta   90.00
_cell.angle_gamma   90.00
#
_symmetry.space_group_name_H-M   'P 1'
#
loop_
_entity.id
_entity.type
_entity.pdbx_description
1 polymer ?
#
loop_
_entity_poly.entity_id
_entity_poly.type
_entity_poly.pdbx_seq_one_letter_code
_entity_poly.pdbx_strand_id
1 'polypeptide(L)'
;MSLSLLAGCGSTAQNSNAADTDSGALSIAEQGIFSAGGITVTSDGTFNPEDQWEETGAGQTAHVDHANVLYQIPEDETGLPMVFLHGYGQSRMGWMTTPDGREGWSEMFLRKGHGVFLIDEPRRGEAGATSVSGDISTKTLDQRWYTQFRIGRWENGTSVVNDGSQFPNDDASVDQFFRQMTPDTGMTSDMGGDFDNETVAKAVAATIDEVYDRTGKDSILVTHSQGGGPGWTAVQYTDHIAAIVAIEPGGAPSADSADFKAVIDKKIPITMYFGDYIDNGDPKIQATGMWQAMRQACYDFRDAYNDQGGNCTVVDLPQEGITGNDHFMFQDLNNDVIADHIEAWIQENVEP
;
A
#
# COMPACT_ATOMS: atom_id res chain seq x y z
N MET A 1 -0.01 62.04 32.20
CA MET A 1 0.44 60.70 32.56
C MET A 1 -0.75 59.91 33.01
N SER A 2 -1.28 59.05 32.11
CA SER A 2 -2.33 58.10 32.48
C SER A 2 -1.98 56.81 31.76
N LEU A 3 -1.61 55.76 32.52
CA LEU A 3 -1.39 54.42 32.07
C LEU A 3 -2.74 53.70 31.95
N SER A 4 -3.09 53.26 30.77
CA SER A 4 -4.21 52.34 30.54
C SER A 4 -3.69 50.90 30.44
N LEU A 5 -4.07 50.06 31.41
CA LEU A 5 -3.87 48.63 31.38
C LEU A 5 -4.91 48.01 30.42
N LEU A 6 -4.44 47.35 29.40
CA LEU A 6 -5.25 46.43 28.57
C LEU A 6 -5.16 45.04 29.20
N ALA A 7 -6.29 44.57 29.71
CA ALA A 7 -6.47 43.18 30.12
C ALA A 7 -6.75 42.33 28.87
N GLY A 8 -5.82 41.46 28.50
CA GLY A 8 -6.02 40.43 27.46
C GLY A 8 -6.78 39.26 28.06
N CYS A 9 -7.98 38.97 27.54
CA CYS A 9 -8.66 37.68 27.74
C CYS A 9 -7.95 36.59 26.93
N GLY A 10 -7.18 35.75 27.59
CA GLY A 10 -6.69 34.52 27.02
C GLY A 10 -7.81 33.50 27.01
N SER A 11 -8.30 33.15 25.82
CA SER A 11 -9.09 31.94 25.62
C SER A 11 -8.14 30.76 25.60
N THR A 12 -8.17 29.94 26.63
CA THR A 12 -7.56 28.63 26.65
C THR A 12 -8.36 27.72 25.70
N ALA A 13 -7.85 27.47 24.51
CA ALA A 13 -8.29 26.35 23.70
C ALA A 13 -7.94 25.07 24.47
N GLN A 14 -8.95 24.33 24.88
CA GLN A 14 -8.75 22.96 25.36
C GLN A 14 -8.32 22.11 24.18
N ASN A 15 -7.04 21.74 24.15
CA ASN A 15 -6.59 20.60 23.37
C ASN A 15 -7.30 19.37 23.94
N SER A 16 -8.19 18.79 23.14
CA SER A 16 -8.73 17.47 23.38
C SER A 16 -7.58 16.46 23.26
N ASN A 17 -7.42 15.66 24.32
CA ASN A 17 -6.45 14.61 24.48
C ASN A 17 -6.42 13.68 23.24
N ALA A 18 -5.38 13.81 22.43
CA ALA A 18 -4.79 12.63 21.82
C ALA A 18 -4.22 11.80 22.98
N ALA A 19 -4.57 10.53 23.06
CA ALA A 19 -3.94 9.61 23.98
C ALA A 19 -2.43 9.64 23.66
N ASP A 20 -1.65 10.14 24.62
CA ASP A 20 -0.19 10.13 24.57
C ASP A 20 0.21 8.66 24.77
N THR A 21 0.21 7.88 23.68
CA THR A 21 0.91 6.61 23.67
C THR A 21 2.38 6.99 23.59
N ASP A 22 3.04 7.08 24.76
CA ASP A 22 4.50 7.15 24.87
C ASP A 22 5.07 5.84 24.29
N SER A 23 5.11 5.77 22.95
CA SER A 23 5.61 4.62 22.21
C SER A 23 7.12 4.44 22.34
N GLY A 24 7.81 5.35 23.06
CA GLY A 24 9.25 5.36 23.23
C GLY A 24 10.02 5.64 21.92
N ALA A 25 11.32 5.85 22.03
CA ALA A 25 12.17 5.98 20.84
C ALA A 25 12.24 4.64 20.09
N LEU A 26 12.13 4.71 18.75
CA LEU A 26 12.37 3.57 17.88
C LEU A 26 13.87 3.50 17.54
N SER A 27 14.53 2.38 17.88
CA SER A 27 15.93 2.14 17.57
C SER A 27 16.07 1.37 16.28
N ILE A 28 16.78 1.96 15.30
CA ILE A 28 17.01 1.38 13.97
C ILE A 28 18.47 0.95 13.86
N ALA A 29 18.71 -0.34 13.62
CA ALA A 29 20.04 -0.89 13.39
C ALA A 29 20.56 -0.54 12.00
N GLU A 30 19.68 -0.61 10.98
CA GLU A 30 20.03 -0.33 9.60
C GLU A 30 18.86 0.35 8.88
N GLN A 31 19.20 1.27 7.98
CA GLN A 31 18.22 1.87 7.05
C GLN A 31 18.89 2.28 5.74
N GLY A 32 18.12 2.32 4.67
CA GLY A 32 18.63 2.74 3.37
C GLY A 32 17.59 2.71 2.28
N ILE A 33 18.05 2.92 1.05
CA ILE A 33 17.23 2.86 -0.17
C ILE A 33 18.01 2.06 -1.21
N PHE A 34 17.30 1.22 -1.96
CA PHE A 34 17.83 0.53 -3.14
C PHE A 34 16.78 0.47 -4.25
N SER A 35 17.21 0.12 -5.46
CA SER A 35 16.33 -0.17 -6.58
C SER A 35 16.40 -1.66 -6.92
N ALA A 36 15.26 -2.26 -7.28
CA ALA A 36 15.17 -3.68 -7.60
C ALA A 36 14.40 -3.92 -8.91
N GLY A 37 14.78 -4.95 -9.65
CA GLY A 37 14.16 -5.31 -10.93
C GLY A 37 14.41 -4.28 -12.02
N GLY A 38 13.43 -4.15 -12.93
CA GLY A 38 13.50 -3.25 -14.07
C GLY A 38 14.31 -3.80 -15.23
N ILE A 39 14.49 -2.96 -16.24
CA ILE A 39 15.21 -3.28 -17.47
C ILE A 39 16.18 -2.14 -17.86
N THR A 40 17.16 -2.50 -18.67
CA THR A 40 18.04 -1.54 -19.32
C THR A 40 17.67 -1.44 -20.80
N VAL A 41 17.38 -0.21 -21.26
CA VAL A 41 17.02 0.09 -22.65
C VAL A 41 18.13 0.93 -23.26
N THR A 42 18.64 0.52 -24.44
CA THR A 42 19.64 1.30 -25.18
C THR A 42 19.06 1.68 -26.54
N SER A 43 19.11 2.97 -26.86
CA SER A 43 18.69 3.51 -28.17
C SER A 43 19.68 3.13 -29.27
N ASP A 44 19.18 2.96 -30.49
CA ASP A 44 20.03 2.74 -31.67
C ASP A 44 20.99 3.90 -31.93
N GLY A 45 22.10 3.61 -32.60
CA GLY A 45 23.10 4.60 -32.96
C GLY A 45 24.34 4.59 -32.06
N THR A 46 25.07 5.68 -32.06
CA THR A 46 26.32 5.84 -31.30
C THR A 46 26.28 7.16 -30.55
N PHE A 47 26.52 7.13 -29.28
CA PHE A 47 26.63 8.33 -28.44
C PHE A 47 27.82 9.18 -28.89
N ASN A 48 27.58 10.47 -29.09
CA ASN A 48 28.62 11.44 -29.39
C ASN A 48 28.94 12.30 -28.15
N PRO A 49 30.08 12.11 -27.48
CA PRO A 49 30.44 12.88 -26.29
C PRO A 49 30.75 14.37 -26.57
N GLU A 50 30.97 14.74 -27.85
CA GLU A 50 31.19 16.14 -28.27
C GLU A 50 29.87 16.89 -28.46
N ASP A 51 28.76 16.17 -28.64
CA ASP A 51 27.40 16.70 -28.77
C ASP A 51 26.43 15.98 -27.83
N GLN A 52 26.66 16.16 -26.54
CA GLN A 52 25.89 15.46 -25.47
C GLN A 52 24.44 15.94 -25.34
N TRP A 53 24.09 17.07 -26.01
CA TRP A 53 22.72 17.62 -25.99
C TRP A 53 21.91 17.24 -27.23
N GLU A 54 22.45 16.35 -28.04
CA GLU A 54 21.77 15.80 -29.20
C GLU A 54 20.45 15.14 -28.79
N GLU A 55 19.31 15.55 -29.38
CA GLU A 55 17.95 15.21 -28.91
C GLU A 55 17.45 13.83 -29.37
N THR A 56 18.12 13.16 -30.32
CA THR A 56 17.68 11.84 -30.79
C THR A 56 17.93 10.72 -29.76
N GLY A 57 18.79 10.97 -28.79
CA GLY A 57 19.19 9.99 -27.79
C GLY A 57 20.02 8.83 -28.35
N ALA A 58 20.67 9.01 -29.51
CA ALA A 58 21.42 7.97 -30.20
C ALA A 58 22.50 7.33 -29.31
N GLY A 59 22.46 6.00 -29.15
CA GLY A 59 23.42 5.24 -28.36
C GLY A 59 23.34 5.48 -26.85
N GLN A 60 22.28 6.13 -26.35
CA GLN A 60 22.04 6.38 -24.94
C GLN A 60 21.36 5.18 -24.26
N THR A 61 21.67 4.98 -22.98
CA THR A 61 21.13 3.90 -22.17
C THR A 61 20.34 4.46 -20.99
N ALA A 62 19.15 3.91 -20.73
CA ALA A 62 18.30 4.22 -19.59
C ALA A 62 18.01 2.97 -18.75
N HIS A 63 17.93 3.14 -17.44
CA HIS A 63 17.46 2.13 -16.49
C HIS A 63 16.04 2.50 -16.07
N VAL A 64 15.08 1.62 -16.37
CA VAL A 64 13.65 1.93 -16.28
C VAL A 64 12.87 0.74 -15.68
N ASP A 65 11.61 1.00 -15.29
CA ASP A 65 10.66 -0.01 -14.81
C ASP A 65 11.15 -0.80 -13.57
N HIS A 66 12.03 -0.21 -12.77
CA HIS A 66 12.49 -0.76 -11.49
C HIS A 66 11.59 -0.29 -10.35
N ALA A 67 11.54 -1.05 -9.25
CA ALA A 67 11.03 -0.56 -7.98
C ALA A 67 12.07 0.33 -7.27
N ASN A 68 11.61 1.26 -6.44
CA ASN A 68 12.43 1.95 -5.45
C ASN A 68 11.99 1.50 -4.05
N VAL A 69 12.94 1.08 -3.22
CA VAL A 69 12.64 0.44 -1.94
C VAL A 69 13.37 1.17 -0.82
N LEU A 70 12.60 1.78 0.10
CA LEU A 70 13.11 2.28 1.36
C LEU A 70 13.01 1.17 2.40
N TYR A 71 14.07 0.97 3.19
CA TYR A 71 14.03 -0.04 4.24
C TYR A 71 14.56 0.46 5.57
N GLN A 72 14.06 -0.16 6.63
CA GLN A 72 14.52 0.01 8.00
C GLN A 72 14.47 -1.34 8.72
N ILE A 73 15.51 -1.63 9.49
CA ILE A 73 15.63 -2.85 10.32
C ILE A 73 15.79 -2.40 11.76
N PRO A 74 14.92 -2.84 12.70
CA PRO A 74 15.03 -2.46 14.10
C PRO A 74 16.22 -3.15 14.78
N GLU A 75 16.75 -2.57 15.87
CA GLU A 75 17.83 -3.20 16.66
C GLU A 75 17.38 -4.54 17.28
N ASP A 76 16.14 -4.62 17.71
CA ASP A 76 15.55 -5.81 18.31
C ASP A 76 14.74 -6.62 17.29
N GLU A 77 15.32 -6.93 16.11
CA GLU A 77 14.63 -7.69 15.08
C GLU A 77 14.35 -9.13 15.54
N THR A 78 13.09 -9.50 15.63
CA THR A 78 12.62 -10.83 16.06
C THR A 78 11.73 -11.52 15.02
N GLY A 79 11.06 -10.75 14.15
CA GLY A 79 10.16 -11.25 13.11
C GLY A 79 10.84 -11.46 11.76
N LEU A 80 10.06 -11.96 10.80
CA LEU A 80 10.45 -11.98 9.40
C LEU A 80 10.34 -10.56 8.81
N PRO A 81 11.15 -10.22 7.77
CA PRO A 81 11.01 -8.94 7.08
C PRO A 81 9.63 -8.84 6.40
N MET A 82 9.08 -7.63 6.42
CA MET A 82 7.80 -7.30 5.77
C MET A 82 8.05 -6.40 4.57
N VAL A 83 7.56 -6.83 3.41
CA VAL A 83 7.65 -6.09 2.15
C VAL A 83 6.26 -5.53 1.82
N PHE A 84 6.15 -4.21 1.73
CA PHE A 84 4.89 -3.50 1.56
C PHE A 84 4.73 -2.98 0.14
N LEU A 85 3.65 -3.37 -0.52
CA LEU A 85 3.27 -2.95 -1.87
C LEU A 85 1.96 -2.17 -1.82
N HIS A 86 1.99 -0.91 -2.21
CA HIS A 86 0.84 -0.01 -2.23
C HIS A 86 -0.14 -0.32 -3.39
N GLY A 87 -1.29 0.36 -3.38
CA GLY A 87 -2.31 0.27 -4.41
C GLY A 87 -2.27 1.40 -5.45
N TYR A 88 -3.32 1.44 -6.26
CA TYR A 88 -3.51 2.42 -7.32
C TYR A 88 -3.41 3.86 -6.79
N GLY A 89 -2.67 4.69 -7.52
CA GLY A 89 -2.50 6.12 -7.21
C GLY A 89 -1.77 6.42 -5.92
N GLN A 90 -1.19 5.43 -5.25
CA GLN A 90 -0.46 5.59 -4.00
C GLN A 90 1.06 5.45 -4.20
N SER A 91 1.78 5.56 -3.11
CA SER A 91 3.20 5.30 -2.97
C SER A 91 3.47 4.69 -1.58
N ARG A 92 4.72 4.36 -1.28
CA ARG A 92 5.13 3.92 0.07
C ARG A 92 4.73 4.88 1.18
N MET A 93 4.48 6.16 0.88
CA MET A 93 4.09 7.18 1.86
C MET A 93 2.85 6.76 2.67
N GLY A 94 1.90 6.07 2.05
CA GLY A 94 0.69 5.60 2.72
C GLY A 94 0.95 4.61 3.86
N TRP A 95 2.08 3.89 3.84
CA TRP A 95 2.50 2.98 4.90
C TRP A 95 3.28 3.68 6.02
N MET A 96 3.89 4.85 5.72
CA MET A 96 4.81 5.54 6.63
C MET A 96 4.11 6.49 7.58
N THR A 97 2.95 7.03 7.19
CA THR A 97 2.23 8.02 8.00
C THR A 97 0.75 7.99 7.70
N THR A 98 -0.06 8.39 8.66
CA THR A 98 -1.49 8.63 8.46
C THR A 98 -1.74 10.09 8.03
N PRO A 99 -2.89 10.40 7.41
CA PRO A 99 -3.22 11.76 7.00
C PRO A 99 -3.22 12.80 8.14
N ASP A 100 -3.51 12.38 9.36
CA ASP A 100 -3.50 13.20 10.58
C ASP A 100 -2.15 13.20 11.31
N GLY A 101 -1.10 12.59 10.71
CA GLY A 101 0.28 12.65 11.19
C GLY A 101 0.64 11.69 12.32
N ARG A 102 -0.19 10.64 12.56
CA ARG A 102 0.17 9.54 13.46
C ARG A 102 1.14 8.57 12.78
N GLU A 103 1.68 7.63 13.56
CA GLU A 103 2.50 6.53 13.05
C GLU A 103 1.73 5.71 12.01
N GLY A 104 2.41 5.38 10.90
CA GLY A 104 1.94 4.42 9.92
C GLY A 104 2.30 2.99 10.29
N TRP A 105 1.86 2.05 9.50
CA TRP A 105 2.17 0.64 9.73
C TRP A 105 3.67 0.34 9.65
N SER A 106 4.46 1.12 8.92
CA SER A 106 5.92 0.94 8.89
C SER A 106 6.54 1.03 10.28
N GLU A 107 6.21 2.08 11.07
CA GLU A 107 6.70 2.24 12.43
C GLU A 107 6.10 1.19 13.37
N MET A 108 4.81 0.88 13.22
CA MET A 108 4.14 -0.09 14.07
C MET A 108 4.76 -1.49 13.94
N PHE A 109 5.08 -1.95 12.73
CA PHE A 109 5.70 -3.25 12.54
C PHE A 109 7.20 -3.26 12.89
N LEU A 110 7.90 -2.13 12.73
CA LEU A 110 9.24 -1.99 13.32
C LEU A 110 9.24 -2.17 14.84
N ARG A 111 8.23 -1.61 15.56
CA ARG A 111 8.06 -1.80 17.02
C ARG A 111 7.72 -3.24 17.40
N LYS A 112 7.13 -4.00 16.49
CA LYS A 112 6.84 -5.44 16.63
C LYS A 112 8.04 -6.33 16.28
N GLY A 113 9.18 -5.72 15.89
CA GLY A 113 10.43 -6.44 15.60
C GLY A 113 10.56 -6.92 14.17
N HIS A 114 9.78 -6.41 13.23
CA HIS A 114 9.93 -6.70 11.81
C HIS A 114 10.82 -5.68 11.13
N GLY A 115 11.76 -6.12 10.29
CA GLY A 115 12.37 -5.25 9.29
C GLY A 115 11.31 -4.87 8.24
N VAL A 116 11.22 -3.59 7.85
CA VAL A 116 10.24 -3.12 6.88
C VAL A 116 10.90 -2.66 5.60
N PHE A 117 10.31 -3.04 4.46
CA PHE A 117 10.77 -2.73 3.10
C PHE A 117 9.60 -2.17 2.32
N LEU A 118 9.64 -0.89 2.01
CA LEU A 118 8.53 -0.12 1.48
C LEU A 118 8.77 0.17 0.00
N ILE A 119 7.98 -0.44 -0.87
CA ILE A 119 8.10 -0.32 -2.32
C ILE A 119 7.35 0.92 -2.81
N ASP A 120 8.02 1.76 -3.64
CA ASP A 120 7.36 2.46 -4.72
C ASP A 120 7.41 1.56 -5.96
N GLU A 121 6.25 1.14 -6.45
CA GLU A 121 6.18 0.25 -7.62
C GLU A 121 6.72 0.93 -8.87
N PRO A 122 7.19 0.18 -9.88
CA PRO A 122 7.60 0.74 -11.17
C PRO A 122 6.59 1.75 -11.69
N ARG A 123 7.09 2.90 -12.17
CA ARG A 123 6.33 4.02 -12.75
C ARG A 123 5.55 4.88 -11.75
N ARG A 124 5.76 4.66 -10.42
CA ARG A 124 5.14 5.49 -9.36
C ARG A 124 6.16 6.02 -8.38
N GLY A 125 5.79 7.11 -7.70
CA GLY A 125 6.61 7.72 -6.65
C GLY A 125 8.03 8.01 -7.12
N GLU A 126 9.03 7.56 -6.37
CA GLU A 126 10.44 7.70 -6.75
C GLU A 126 10.90 6.71 -7.84
N ALA A 127 10.07 5.73 -8.20
CA ALA A 127 10.32 4.75 -9.26
C ALA A 127 9.72 5.18 -10.61
N GLY A 128 9.63 6.49 -10.87
CA GLY A 128 8.93 7.05 -12.02
C GLY A 128 9.58 6.83 -13.40
N ALA A 129 10.78 6.23 -13.49
CA ALA A 129 11.42 5.91 -14.76
C ALA A 129 10.65 4.80 -15.49
N THR A 130 10.32 5.04 -16.78
CA THR A 130 9.42 4.18 -17.57
C THR A 130 9.98 3.84 -18.93
N SER A 131 9.74 2.60 -19.41
CA SER A 131 10.05 2.17 -20.79
C SER A 131 8.96 2.53 -21.78
N VAL A 132 7.80 2.96 -21.32
CA VAL A 132 6.64 3.30 -22.17
C VAL A 132 6.20 4.73 -21.93
N SER A 133 5.61 5.35 -22.98
CA SER A 133 5.04 6.68 -22.84
C SER A 133 3.69 6.62 -22.14
N GLY A 134 3.45 7.54 -21.21
CA GLY A 134 2.17 7.73 -20.55
C GLY A 134 1.73 9.19 -20.58
N ASP A 135 0.44 9.42 -20.41
CA ASP A 135 -0.14 10.76 -20.28
C ASP A 135 -0.36 11.07 -18.79
N ILE A 136 0.50 11.89 -18.21
CA ILE A 136 0.33 12.34 -16.82
C ILE A 136 -0.74 13.43 -16.82
N SER A 137 -1.87 13.15 -16.14
CA SER A 137 -2.99 14.07 -16.02
C SER A 137 -2.82 15.01 -14.82
N THR A 138 -3.31 16.25 -14.99
CA THR A 138 -3.46 17.20 -13.87
C THR A 138 -4.86 17.20 -13.27
N LYS A 139 -5.70 16.23 -13.65
CA LYS A 139 -7.06 16.13 -13.13
C LYS A 139 -7.02 15.68 -11.67
N THR A 140 -7.82 16.35 -10.86
CA THR A 140 -8.14 15.90 -9.51
C THR A 140 -9.24 14.84 -9.56
N LEU A 141 -9.20 13.88 -8.66
CA LEU A 141 -10.17 12.79 -8.57
C LEU A 141 -10.73 12.63 -7.15
N ASP A 142 -10.60 13.64 -6.31
CA ASP A 142 -10.92 13.63 -4.88
C ASP A 142 -12.33 13.10 -4.60
N GLN A 143 -13.34 13.63 -5.30
CA GLN A 143 -14.75 13.23 -5.12
C GLN A 143 -14.96 11.76 -5.50
N ARG A 144 -14.29 11.31 -6.57
CA ARG A 144 -14.36 9.93 -7.01
C ARG A 144 -13.70 9.02 -5.97
N TRP A 145 -12.49 9.33 -5.52
CA TRP A 145 -11.73 8.56 -4.53
C TRP A 145 -12.50 8.44 -3.23
N TYR A 146 -13.00 9.56 -2.73
CA TYR A 146 -13.78 9.62 -1.50
C TYR A 146 -14.98 8.69 -1.52
N THR A 147 -15.69 8.64 -2.64
CA THR A 147 -16.88 7.80 -2.81
C THR A 147 -16.52 6.34 -3.17
N GLN A 148 -15.59 6.15 -4.11
CA GLN A 148 -15.21 4.82 -4.60
C GLN A 148 -14.59 3.95 -3.50
N PHE A 149 -13.80 4.56 -2.63
CA PHE A 149 -13.06 3.86 -1.58
C PHE A 149 -13.77 3.88 -0.23
N ARG A 150 -15.06 4.22 -0.22
CA ARG A 150 -15.96 4.12 0.94
C ARG A 150 -15.60 5.01 2.13
N ILE A 151 -14.76 6.05 1.94
CA ILE A 151 -14.50 7.05 2.97
C ILE A 151 -15.81 7.75 3.34
N GLY A 152 -16.62 8.08 2.32
CA GLY A 152 -17.92 8.72 2.50
C GLY A 152 -18.54 9.13 1.17
N ARG A 153 -19.23 10.26 1.17
CA ARG A 153 -19.91 10.82 0.00
C ARG A 153 -19.52 12.28 -0.20
N TRP A 154 -19.63 12.73 -1.43
CA TRP A 154 -19.48 14.14 -1.77
C TRP A 154 -20.84 14.76 -2.01
N GLU A 155 -21.28 15.61 -1.09
CA GLU A 155 -22.61 16.21 -1.12
C GLU A 155 -22.52 17.73 -1.09
N ASN A 156 -23.23 18.41 -2.00
CA ASN A 156 -23.31 19.87 -2.06
C ASN A 156 -21.94 20.59 -2.05
N GLY A 157 -20.92 19.97 -2.60
CA GLY A 157 -19.56 20.54 -2.68
C GLY A 157 -18.69 20.29 -1.45
N THR A 158 -19.14 19.48 -0.51
CA THR A 158 -18.39 19.08 0.70
C THR A 158 -18.29 17.57 0.84
N SER A 159 -17.23 17.11 1.49
CA SER A 159 -17.07 15.73 1.91
C SER A 159 -17.92 15.43 3.14
N VAL A 160 -18.57 14.27 3.14
CA VAL A 160 -19.35 13.75 4.27
C VAL A 160 -18.91 12.30 4.49
N VAL A 161 -18.20 12.05 5.59
CA VAL A 161 -17.77 10.68 5.95
C VAL A 161 -18.96 9.78 6.25
N ASN A 162 -18.77 8.49 6.12
CA ASN A 162 -19.76 7.51 6.55
C ASN A 162 -19.96 7.54 8.07
N ASP A 163 -21.16 7.19 8.53
CA ASP A 163 -21.46 7.10 9.96
C ASP A 163 -20.55 6.09 10.65
N GLY A 164 -19.89 6.51 11.72
CA GLY A 164 -18.95 5.68 12.48
C GLY A 164 -17.58 5.50 11.83
N SER A 165 -17.26 6.27 10.78
CA SER A 165 -15.97 6.19 10.07
C SER A 165 -14.79 6.41 11.01
N GLN A 166 -13.74 5.63 10.79
CA GLN A 166 -12.42 5.79 11.42
C GLN A 166 -11.47 6.64 10.57
N PHE A 167 -11.88 7.12 9.42
CA PHE A 167 -11.06 8.01 8.60
C PHE A 167 -10.88 9.37 9.31
N PRO A 168 -9.64 9.91 9.43
CA PRO A 168 -9.40 11.24 9.98
C PRO A 168 -9.94 12.29 8.99
N ASN A 169 -11.07 12.92 9.33
CA ASN A 169 -11.89 13.70 8.39
C ASN A 169 -11.90 15.21 8.61
N ASP A 170 -10.99 15.74 9.40
CA ASP A 170 -10.78 17.19 9.42
C ASP A 170 -10.17 17.69 8.10
N ASP A 171 -10.36 18.96 7.78
CA ASP A 171 -9.94 19.52 6.49
C ASP A 171 -8.45 19.34 6.20
N ALA A 172 -7.59 19.37 7.22
CA ALA A 172 -6.15 19.21 7.05
C ALA A 172 -5.79 17.75 6.73
N SER A 173 -6.41 16.80 7.41
CA SER A 173 -6.22 15.37 7.16
C SER A 173 -6.73 14.96 5.77
N VAL A 174 -7.90 15.44 5.35
CA VAL A 174 -8.42 15.21 4.01
C VAL A 174 -7.48 15.79 2.94
N ASP A 175 -6.96 17.01 3.13
CA ASP A 175 -5.97 17.62 2.23
C ASP A 175 -4.68 16.80 2.17
N GLN A 176 -4.15 16.34 3.31
CA GLN A 176 -2.96 15.49 3.34
C GLN A 176 -3.18 14.14 2.68
N PHE A 177 -4.33 13.50 2.87
CA PHE A 177 -4.67 12.26 2.19
C PHE A 177 -4.59 12.39 0.67
N PHE A 178 -5.21 13.42 0.09
CA PHE A 178 -5.17 13.61 -1.36
C PHE A 178 -3.80 14.06 -1.89
N ARG A 179 -2.97 14.73 -1.08
CA ARG A 179 -1.58 15.06 -1.44
C ARG A 179 -0.65 13.85 -1.50
N GLN A 180 -1.02 12.73 -0.91
CA GLN A 180 -0.26 11.47 -1.02
C GLN A 180 -0.44 10.79 -2.38
N MET A 181 -1.44 11.19 -3.16
CA MET A 181 -1.72 10.56 -4.45
C MET A 181 -0.64 10.88 -5.47
N THR A 182 -0.19 9.85 -6.20
CA THR A 182 0.87 9.94 -7.19
C THR A 182 0.41 9.34 -8.53
N PRO A 183 0.77 9.97 -9.67
CA PRO A 183 0.43 9.44 -10.99
C PRO A 183 1.27 8.20 -11.31
N ASP A 184 0.80 7.43 -12.29
CA ASP A 184 1.59 6.41 -12.98
C ASP A 184 2.17 7.03 -14.26
N THR A 185 3.49 6.94 -14.44
CA THR A 185 4.18 7.54 -15.58
C THR A 185 4.12 6.70 -16.85
N GLY A 186 3.63 5.46 -16.76
CA GLY A 186 3.51 4.52 -17.87
C GLY A 186 2.07 4.20 -18.30
N MET A 187 1.06 4.78 -17.62
CA MET A 187 -0.34 4.57 -17.99
C MET A 187 -0.84 5.62 -18.97
N THR A 188 -1.72 5.21 -19.88
CA THR A 188 -2.36 6.12 -20.85
C THR A 188 -3.53 6.90 -20.25
N SER A 189 -3.95 6.60 -19.04
CA SER A 189 -5.09 7.24 -18.38
C SER A 189 -5.03 7.01 -16.86
N ASP A 190 -5.26 8.07 -16.08
CA ASP A 190 -5.39 8.01 -14.60
C ASP A 190 -6.63 7.24 -14.12
N MET A 191 -7.44 6.73 -15.04
CA MET A 191 -8.71 6.07 -14.73
C MET A 191 -8.62 4.55 -14.72
N GLY A 192 -7.41 4.01 -14.68
CA GLY A 192 -7.15 2.62 -14.97
C GLY A 192 -7.11 2.43 -16.50
N GLY A 193 -6.29 1.59 -16.94
CA GLY A 193 -6.02 1.32 -18.35
C GLY A 193 -5.01 0.22 -18.38
N ASP A 194 -3.99 0.38 -19.12
CA ASP A 194 -2.99 -0.62 -19.39
C ASP A 194 -2.00 -0.79 -18.22
N PHE A 195 -2.53 -1.13 -17.01
CA PHE A 195 -1.68 -1.46 -15.87
C PHE A 195 -0.85 -2.72 -16.18
N ASP A 196 0.45 -2.56 -16.14
CA ASP A 196 1.41 -3.61 -16.46
C ASP A 196 1.73 -4.45 -15.22
N ASN A 197 0.81 -5.37 -14.90
CA ASN A 197 0.90 -6.26 -13.76
C ASN A 197 2.21 -7.07 -13.73
N GLU A 198 2.66 -7.49 -14.91
CA GLU A 198 3.86 -8.34 -15.06
C GLU A 198 5.15 -7.59 -14.70
N THR A 199 5.30 -6.35 -15.18
CA THR A 199 6.46 -5.52 -14.86
C THR A 199 6.53 -5.23 -13.36
N VAL A 200 5.39 -4.91 -12.73
CA VAL A 200 5.35 -4.67 -11.28
C VAL A 200 5.66 -5.96 -10.52
N ALA A 201 5.04 -7.10 -10.89
CA ALA A 201 5.27 -8.38 -10.24
C ALA A 201 6.75 -8.82 -10.25
N LYS A 202 7.45 -8.63 -11.36
CA LYS A 202 8.89 -8.93 -11.46
C LYS A 202 9.74 -8.02 -10.57
N ALA A 203 9.38 -6.76 -10.46
CA ALA A 203 10.09 -5.83 -9.58
C ALA A 203 9.83 -6.13 -8.09
N VAL A 204 8.62 -6.56 -7.74
CA VAL A 204 8.27 -7.05 -6.39
C VAL A 204 9.08 -8.30 -6.06
N ALA A 205 9.12 -9.29 -6.95
CA ALA A 205 9.90 -10.50 -6.76
C ALA A 205 11.41 -10.21 -6.60
N ALA A 206 11.96 -9.34 -7.46
CA ALA A 206 13.35 -8.90 -7.34
C ALA A 206 13.63 -8.15 -6.03
N THR A 207 12.64 -7.41 -5.50
CA THR A 207 12.75 -6.78 -4.17
C THR A 207 12.82 -7.84 -3.09
N ILE A 208 11.95 -8.85 -3.12
CA ILE A 208 11.92 -9.94 -2.15
C ILE A 208 13.22 -10.75 -2.18
N ASP A 209 13.75 -11.04 -3.35
CA ASP A 209 15.05 -11.73 -3.49
C ASP A 209 16.21 -10.90 -2.91
N GLU A 210 16.22 -9.57 -3.13
CA GLU A 210 17.20 -8.66 -2.53
C GLU A 210 17.06 -8.60 -1.00
N VAL A 211 15.84 -8.66 -0.46
CA VAL A 211 15.57 -8.75 0.98
C VAL A 211 16.14 -10.06 1.54
N TYR A 212 15.93 -11.17 0.85
CA TYR A 212 16.50 -12.46 1.24
C TYR A 212 18.03 -12.44 1.20
N ASP A 213 18.63 -11.87 0.16
CA ASP A 213 20.09 -11.74 0.04
C ASP A 213 20.70 -10.90 1.19
N ARG A 214 19.97 -9.90 1.70
CA ARG A 214 20.39 -9.05 2.82
C ARG A 214 20.19 -9.69 4.18
N THR A 215 19.06 -10.36 4.38
CA THR A 215 18.63 -10.80 5.71
C THR A 215 18.79 -12.31 5.94
N GLY A 216 18.86 -13.10 4.86
CA GLY A 216 18.82 -14.56 4.93
C GLY A 216 17.46 -15.12 5.34
N LYS A 217 16.39 -14.30 5.30
CA LYS A 217 15.04 -14.66 5.73
C LYS A 217 14.04 -14.45 4.59
N ASP A 218 13.05 -15.34 4.49
CA ASP A 218 11.90 -15.15 3.63
C ASP A 218 11.02 -13.98 4.14
N SER A 219 10.24 -13.38 3.25
CA SER A 219 9.49 -12.16 3.52
C SER A 219 7.99 -12.39 3.67
N ILE A 220 7.35 -11.62 4.53
CA ILE A 220 5.90 -11.45 4.54
C ILE A 220 5.56 -10.35 3.53
N LEU A 221 4.81 -10.69 2.47
CA LEU A 221 4.38 -9.73 1.47
C LEU A 221 3.04 -9.11 1.89
N VAL A 222 3.04 -7.81 2.16
CA VAL A 222 1.83 -7.03 2.46
C VAL A 222 1.42 -6.25 1.23
N THR A 223 0.21 -6.48 0.72
CA THR A 223 -0.30 -5.78 -0.47
C THR A 223 -1.56 -5.00 -0.16
N HIS A 224 -1.79 -3.93 -0.90
CA HIS A 224 -3.04 -3.17 -0.84
C HIS A 224 -3.67 -3.03 -2.23
N SER A 225 -5.00 -3.27 -2.31
CA SER A 225 -5.81 -2.90 -3.48
C SER A 225 -5.29 -3.45 -4.81
N GLN A 226 -4.95 -2.58 -5.76
CA GLN A 226 -4.34 -2.92 -7.06
C GLN A 226 -3.04 -3.72 -6.89
N GLY A 227 -2.25 -3.41 -5.86
CA GLY A 227 -1.01 -4.13 -5.56
C GLY A 227 -1.21 -5.62 -5.26
N GLY A 228 -2.43 -6.05 -4.95
CA GLY A 228 -2.77 -7.47 -4.85
C GLY A 228 -2.50 -8.23 -6.15
N GLY A 229 -2.86 -7.67 -7.32
CA GLY A 229 -2.61 -8.31 -8.62
C GLY A 229 -1.15 -8.70 -8.82
N PRO A 230 -0.21 -7.74 -8.87
CA PRO A 230 1.21 -8.06 -9.00
C PRO A 230 1.75 -8.86 -7.79
N GLY A 231 1.17 -8.71 -6.59
CA GLY A 231 1.53 -9.52 -5.43
C GLY A 231 1.26 -11.02 -5.66
N TRP A 232 0.11 -11.37 -6.21
CA TRP A 232 -0.17 -12.76 -6.59
C TRP A 232 0.78 -13.28 -7.68
N THR A 233 1.02 -12.46 -8.69
CA THR A 233 1.88 -12.85 -9.83
C THR A 233 3.35 -12.94 -9.41
N ALA A 234 3.83 -12.16 -8.46
CA ALA A 234 5.21 -12.20 -7.96
C ALA A 234 5.59 -13.58 -7.40
N VAL A 235 4.62 -14.35 -6.88
CA VAL A 235 4.85 -15.72 -6.39
C VAL A 235 5.41 -16.65 -7.47
N GLN A 236 5.19 -16.35 -8.74
CA GLN A 236 5.77 -17.12 -9.85
C GLN A 236 7.27 -16.87 -10.05
N TYR A 237 7.82 -15.78 -9.54
CA TYR A 237 9.18 -15.30 -9.83
C TYR A 237 10.15 -15.37 -8.65
N THR A 238 9.68 -15.62 -7.44
CA THR A 238 10.53 -15.76 -6.24
C THR A 238 10.05 -16.90 -5.36
N ASP A 239 10.96 -17.58 -4.67
CA ASP A 239 10.66 -18.64 -3.69
C ASP A 239 10.69 -18.10 -2.23
N HIS A 240 10.92 -16.80 -2.04
CA HIS A 240 11.21 -16.19 -0.75
C HIS A 240 10.01 -15.45 -0.13
N ILE A 241 8.77 -15.91 -0.38
CA ILE A 241 7.55 -15.40 0.25
C ILE A 241 7.09 -16.38 1.33
N ALA A 242 7.23 -16.00 2.59
CA ALA A 242 6.79 -16.79 3.74
C ALA A 242 5.28 -16.72 3.96
N ALA A 243 4.65 -15.57 3.69
CA ALA A 243 3.22 -15.36 3.84
C ALA A 243 2.74 -14.17 3.00
N ILE A 244 1.42 -14.10 2.74
CA ILE A 244 0.80 -12.93 2.09
C ILE A 244 -0.29 -12.37 3.01
N VAL A 245 -0.22 -11.07 3.27
CA VAL A 245 -1.25 -10.26 3.94
C VAL A 245 -1.82 -9.29 2.90
N ALA A 246 -3.02 -9.54 2.41
CA ALA A 246 -3.64 -8.71 1.37
C ALA A 246 -4.74 -7.83 1.97
N ILE A 247 -4.53 -6.51 1.88
CA ILE A 247 -5.46 -5.51 2.38
C ILE A 247 -6.38 -5.08 1.24
N GLU A 248 -7.64 -5.44 1.32
CA GLU A 248 -8.66 -5.15 0.32
C GLU A 248 -8.17 -5.35 -1.13
N PRO A 249 -7.64 -6.52 -1.48
CA PRO A 249 -7.12 -6.73 -2.82
C PRO A 249 -8.20 -6.52 -3.87
N GLY A 250 -7.83 -6.01 -5.03
CA GLY A 250 -8.72 -5.79 -6.17
C GLY A 250 -9.29 -7.08 -6.78
N GLY A 251 -9.09 -8.21 -6.10
CA GLY A 251 -9.52 -9.55 -6.46
C GLY A 251 -8.49 -10.60 -6.03
N ALA A 252 -8.78 -11.84 -6.35
CA ALA A 252 -7.87 -12.96 -6.12
C ALA A 252 -7.78 -13.85 -7.37
N PRO A 253 -6.71 -14.65 -7.51
CA PRO A 253 -6.52 -15.53 -8.66
C PRO A 253 -7.64 -16.55 -8.82
N SER A 254 -8.12 -16.78 -10.04
CA SER A 254 -9.04 -17.88 -10.31
C SER A 254 -8.33 -19.23 -10.17
N ALA A 255 -9.06 -20.27 -9.78
CA ALA A 255 -8.51 -21.60 -9.47
C ALA A 255 -7.78 -22.29 -10.65
N ASP A 256 -7.99 -21.81 -11.88
CA ASP A 256 -7.34 -22.30 -13.11
C ASP A 256 -6.16 -21.41 -13.55
N SER A 257 -5.84 -20.35 -12.83
CA SER A 257 -4.77 -19.40 -13.16
C SER A 257 -3.38 -19.93 -12.78
N ALA A 258 -2.34 -19.38 -13.42
CA ALA A 258 -0.94 -19.65 -13.08
C ALA A 258 -0.60 -19.13 -11.68
N ASP A 259 -1.16 -17.98 -11.27
CA ASP A 259 -0.96 -17.41 -9.95
C ASP A 259 -1.52 -18.32 -8.86
N PHE A 260 -2.75 -18.82 -9.02
CA PHE A 260 -3.32 -19.79 -8.08
C PHE A 260 -2.45 -21.03 -7.94
N LYS A 261 -1.99 -21.56 -9.10
CA LYS A 261 -1.10 -22.72 -9.09
C LYS A 261 0.20 -22.43 -8.33
N ALA A 262 0.80 -21.28 -8.54
CA ALA A 262 2.05 -20.90 -7.87
C ALA A 262 1.88 -20.83 -6.34
N VAL A 263 0.81 -20.21 -5.83
CA VAL A 263 0.58 -20.11 -4.38
C VAL A 263 0.27 -21.47 -3.75
N ILE A 264 -0.51 -22.34 -4.41
CA ILE A 264 -0.85 -23.66 -3.86
C ILE A 264 0.35 -24.64 -3.91
N ASP A 265 1.16 -24.60 -4.96
CA ASP A 265 2.37 -25.41 -5.06
C ASP A 265 3.37 -25.08 -3.93
N LYS A 266 3.46 -23.80 -3.51
CA LYS A 266 4.33 -23.31 -2.43
C LYS A 266 3.66 -23.36 -1.05
N LYS A 267 2.35 -23.57 -0.97
CA LYS A 267 1.54 -23.64 0.27
C LYS A 267 1.69 -22.39 1.15
N ILE A 268 1.71 -21.23 0.54
CA ILE A 268 1.92 -19.95 1.22
C ILE A 268 0.71 -19.66 2.15
N PRO A 269 0.88 -19.41 3.45
CA PRO A 269 -0.19 -18.91 4.30
C PRO A 269 -0.67 -17.53 3.83
N ILE A 270 -2.00 -17.35 3.76
CA ILE A 270 -2.60 -16.14 3.20
C ILE A 270 -3.69 -15.63 4.14
N THR A 271 -3.71 -14.31 4.39
CA THR A 271 -4.86 -13.64 4.98
C THR A 271 -5.26 -12.43 4.14
N MET A 272 -6.56 -12.21 4.00
CA MET A 272 -7.13 -11.07 3.28
C MET A 272 -8.07 -10.31 4.20
N TYR A 273 -7.90 -8.99 4.31
CA TYR A 273 -8.68 -8.13 5.17
C TYR A 273 -9.63 -7.25 4.37
N PHE A 274 -10.87 -7.14 4.84
CA PHE A 274 -11.88 -6.23 4.28
C PHE A 274 -12.47 -5.35 5.37
N GLY A 275 -12.59 -4.06 5.07
CA GLY A 275 -13.19 -3.06 5.94
C GLY A 275 -14.71 -3.03 5.90
N ASP A 276 -15.27 -1.95 6.41
CA ASP A 276 -16.71 -1.70 6.53
C ASP A 276 -17.32 -1.12 5.24
N TYR A 277 -18.61 -0.88 5.26
CA TYR A 277 -19.42 -0.23 4.21
C TYR A 277 -19.50 -1.00 2.89
N ILE A 278 -19.13 -2.28 2.85
CA ILE A 278 -19.28 -3.14 1.67
C ILE A 278 -20.71 -3.69 1.58
N ASP A 279 -21.21 -4.28 2.66
CA ASP A 279 -22.56 -4.87 2.69
C ASP A 279 -23.67 -3.81 2.76
N ASN A 280 -23.42 -2.75 3.52
CA ASN A 280 -24.38 -1.66 3.76
C ASN A 280 -24.19 -0.46 2.82
N GLY A 281 -23.38 -0.59 1.77
CA GLY A 281 -23.13 0.48 0.81
C GLY A 281 -24.39 0.83 0.01
N ASP A 282 -24.50 2.10 -0.41
CA ASP A 282 -25.61 2.55 -1.27
C ASP A 282 -25.54 1.84 -2.63
N PRO A 283 -26.55 1.06 -3.03
CA PRO A 283 -26.54 0.33 -4.30
C PRO A 283 -26.57 1.23 -5.54
N LYS A 284 -26.81 2.54 -5.38
CA LYS A 284 -26.72 3.52 -6.47
C LYS A 284 -25.26 3.91 -6.77
N ILE A 285 -24.35 3.66 -5.84
CA ILE A 285 -22.91 3.87 -6.02
C ILE A 285 -22.33 2.63 -6.69
N GLN A 286 -21.81 2.79 -7.91
CA GLN A 286 -21.23 1.66 -8.67
C GLN A 286 -20.16 0.90 -7.90
N ALA A 287 -19.35 1.61 -7.11
CA ALA A 287 -18.29 1.02 -6.31
C ALA A 287 -18.81 0.02 -5.27
N THR A 288 -20.04 0.17 -4.76
CA THR A 288 -20.64 -0.80 -3.83
C THR A 288 -20.67 -2.21 -4.41
N GLY A 289 -21.25 -2.36 -5.60
CA GLY A 289 -21.28 -3.68 -6.28
C GLY A 289 -19.90 -4.18 -6.70
N MET A 290 -19.01 -3.27 -7.05
CA MET A 290 -17.61 -3.61 -7.37
C MET A 290 -16.91 -4.24 -6.16
N TRP A 291 -16.96 -3.62 -4.99
CA TRP A 291 -16.30 -4.14 -3.77
C TRP A 291 -16.92 -5.45 -3.28
N GLN A 292 -18.25 -5.59 -3.39
CA GLN A 292 -18.92 -6.87 -3.10
C GLN A 292 -18.40 -7.99 -4.01
N ALA A 293 -18.26 -7.71 -5.31
CA ALA A 293 -17.74 -8.71 -6.26
C ALA A 293 -16.26 -9.06 -6.01
N MET A 294 -15.42 -8.07 -5.69
CA MET A 294 -14.00 -8.29 -5.37
C MET A 294 -13.84 -9.13 -4.09
N ARG A 295 -14.59 -8.82 -3.04
CA ARG A 295 -14.58 -9.61 -1.81
C ARG A 295 -15.11 -11.02 -2.05
N GLN A 296 -16.15 -11.20 -2.86
CA GLN A 296 -16.66 -12.53 -3.21
C GLN A 296 -15.60 -13.37 -3.93
N ALA A 297 -14.86 -12.78 -4.87
CA ALA A 297 -13.76 -13.47 -5.53
C ALA A 297 -12.68 -13.95 -4.55
N CYS A 298 -12.45 -13.18 -3.48
CA CYS A 298 -11.53 -13.58 -2.41
C CYS A 298 -12.08 -14.75 -1.55
N TYR A 299 -13.38 -14.80 -1.30
CA TYR A 299 -14.01 -15.97 -0.66
C TYR A 299 -13.93 -17.21 -1.55
N ASP A 300 -14.21 -17.07 -2.85
CA ASP A 300 -14.13 -18.16 -3.81
C ASP A 300 -12.69 -18.72 -3.90
N PHE A 301 -11.70 -17.82 -3.90
CA PHE A 301 -10.28 -18.20 -3.85
C PHE A 301 -9.95 -18.94 -2.56
N ARG A 302 -10.31 -18.39 -1.38
CA ARG A 302 -10.08 -19.01 -0.07
C ARG A 302 -10.62 -20.45 -0.05
N ASP A 303 -11.85 -20.63 -0.49
CA ASP A 303 -12.50 -21.93 -0.48
C ASP A 303 -11.79 -22.91 -1.38
N ALA A 304 -11.47 -22.51 -2.63
CA ALA A 304 -10.74 -23.34 -3.57
C ALA A 304 -9.30 -23.65 -3.11
N TYR A 305 -8.64 -22.69 -2.44
CA TYR A 305 -7.29 -22.83 -1.92
C TYR A 305 -7.25 -23.81 -0.75
N ASN A 306 -8.17 -23.65 0.22
CA ASN A 306 -8.26 -24.51 1.40
C ASN A 306 -8.72 -25.93 1.06
N ASP A 307 -9.60 -26.11 0.07
CA ASP A 307 -10.01 -27.41 -0.45
C ASP A 307 -8.84 -28.20 -1.03
N GLN A 308 -7.78 -27.52 -1.49
CA GLN A 308 -6.55 -28.14 -1.99
C GLN A 308 -5.43 -28.24 -0.92
N GLY A 309 -5.76 -27.97 0.33
CA GLY A 309 -4.83 -28.09 1.47
C GLY A 309 -3.95 -26.84 1.67
N GLY A 310 -4.36 -25.70 1.16
CA GLY A 310 -3.79 -24.41 1.48
C GLY A 310 -4.26 -23.91 2.87
N ASN A 311 -3.70 -22.78 3.31
CA ASN A 311 -4.11 -22.07 4.52
C ASN A 311 -4.43 -20.61 4.14
N CYS A 312 -5.71 -20.31 3.95
CA CYS A 312 -6.17 -18.96 3.61
C CYS A 312 -7.33 -18.54 4.51
N THR A 313 -7.26 -17.33 5.03
CA THR A 313 -8.31 -16.67 5.80
C THR A 313 -8.79 -15.42 5.10
N VAL A 314 -10.08 -15.13 5.16
CA VAL A 314 -10.65 -13.83 4.79
C VAL A 314 -11.28 -13.25 6.04
N VAL A 315 -10.81 -12.08 6.46
CA VAL A 315 -11.24 -11.36 7.66
C VAL A 315 -12.11 -10.18 7.23
N ASP A 316 -13.38 -10.21 7.57
CA ASP A 316 -14.26 -9.05 7.50
C ASP A 316 -14.19 -8.33 8.85
N LEU A 317 -13.50 -7.21 8.95
CA LEU A 317 -13.28 -6.48 10.20
C LEU A 317 -14.57 -6.22 11.00
N PRO A 318 -15.72 -5.86 10.36
CA PRO A 318 -16.97 -5.71 11.10
C PRO A 318 -17.45 -6.97 11.80
N GLN A 319 -17.12 -8.16 11.31
CA GLN A 319 -17.49 -9.44 11.95
C GLN A 319 -16.62 -9.72 13.17
N GLU A 320 -15.40 -9.16 13.20
CA GLU A 320 -14.50 -9.19 14.36
C GLU A 320 -14.78 -8.06 15.37
N GLY A 321 -15.81 -7.24 15.11
CA GLY A 321 -16.17 -6.10 15.96
C GLY A 321 -15.32 -4.85 15.73
N ILE A 322 -14.49 -4.83 14.70
CA ILE A 322 -13.68 -3.69 14.26
C ILE A 322 -14.44 -3.00 13.14
N THR A 323 -15.01 -1.83 13.42
CA THR A 323 -15.95 -1.15 12.50
C THR A 323 -15.48 0.24 12.11
N GLY A 324 -16.06 0.77 11.02
CA GLY A 324 -15.82 2.12 10.53
C GLY A 324 -14.61 2.26 9.63
N ASN A 325 -13.96 1.17 9.27
CA ASN A 325 -12.78 1.17 8.42
C ASN A 325 -13.16 1.20 6.93
N ASP A 326 -12.54 2.10 6.21
CA ASP A 326 -12.70 2.21 4.77
C ASP A 326 -11.66 1.37 3.99
N HIS A 327 -11.42 1.72 2.73
CA HIS A 327 -10.43 1.03 1.90
C HIS A 327 -8.98 1.23 2.36
N PHE A 328 -8.71 2.31 3.10
CA PHE A 328 -7.37 2.68 3.57
C PHE A 328 -7.21 2.44 5.07
N MET A 329 -7.68 1.29 5.55
CA MET A 329 -7.70 0.93 6.98
C MET A 329 -6.36 1.10 7.71
N PHE A 330 -5.24 1.06 6.99
CA PHE A 330 -3.90 1.33 7.53
C PHE A 330 -3.64 2.82 7.81
N GLN A 331 -4.55 3.72 7.39
CA GLN A 331 -4.51 5.16 7.66
C GLN A 331 -5.64 5.63 8.60
N ASP A 332 -6.54 4.74 8.97
CA ASP A 332 -7.67 5.01 9.86
C ASP A 332 -7.24 5.27 11.32
N LEU A 333 -8.14 5.85 12.12
CA LEU A 333 -7.87 6.22 13.51
C LEU A 333 -7.52 5.01 14.42
N ASN A 334 -7.96 3.82 14.05
CA ASN A 334 -7.73 2.55 14.73
C ASN A 334 -6.77 1.63 13.94
N ASN A 335 -5.87 2.18 13.16
CA ASN A 335 -4.91 1.41 12.35
C ASN A 335 -3.99 0.51 13.20
N ASP A 336 -3.73 0.88 14.46
CA ASP A 336 -3.00 0.11 15.45
C ASP A 336 -3.73 -1.19 15.83
N VAL A 337 -5.04 -1.13 16.02
CA VAL A 337 -5.88 -2.32 16.32
C VAL A 337 -5.79 -3.35 15.18
N ILE A 338 -5.79 -2.88 13.94
CA ILE A 338 -5.69 -3.75 12.77
C ILE A 338 -4.27 -4.31 12.63
N ALA A 339 -3.24 -3.50 12.87
CA ALA A 339 -1.86 -3.96 12.89
C ALA A 339 -1.62 -5.04 13.96
N ASP A 340 -2.24 -4.91 15.15
CA ASP A 340 -2.19 -5.94 16.20
C ASP A 340 -2.90 -7.22 15.78
N HIS A 341 -4.03 -7.11 15.09
CA HIS A 341 -4.76 -8.26 14.56
C HIS A 341 -3.96 -9.01 13.48
N ILE A 342 -3.28 -8.28 12.59
CA ILE A 342 -2.38 -8.86 11.58
C ILE A 342 -1.20 -9.56 12.26
N GLU A 343 -0.58 -8.92 13.24
CA GLU A 343 0.53 -9.49 14.00
C GLU A 343 0.14 -10.79 14.70
N ALA A 344 -1.04 -10.84 15.34
CA ALA A 344 -1.55 -12.06 15.96
C ALA A 344 -1.71 -13.19 14.93
N TRP A 345 -2.24 -12.88 13.74
CA TRP A 345 -2.36 -13.86 12.66
C TRP A 345 -0.98 -14.37 12.19
N ILE A 346 0.01 -13.47 12.05
CA ILE A 346 1.39 -13.83 11.67
C ILE A 346 1.96 -14.80 12.69
N GLN A 347 1.86 -14.51 13.99
CA GLN A 347 2.38 -15.35 15.06
C GLN A 347 1.75 -16.75 15.10
N GLU A 348 0.50 -16.89 14.65
CA GLU A 348 -0.22 -18.17 14.62
C GLU A 348 0.06 -19.01 13.38
N ASN A 349 0.37 -18.37 12.24
CA ASN A 349 0.34 -19.01 10.93
C ASN A 349 1.68 -19.01 10.17
N VAL A 350 2.66 -18.22 10.62
CA VAL A 350 3.94 -18.05 9.92
C VAL A 350 5.06 -18.54 10.82
N GLU A 351 5.84 -19.50 10.34
CA GLU A 351 7.03 -19.97 11.06
C GLU A 351 8.15 -18.93 10.90
N PRO A 352 8.86 -18.56 11.99
CA PRO A 352 9.95 -17.57 11.96
C PRO A 352 11.22 -18.05 11.27
#